data_26824f3fd53c5190b6bc5f32e3b088d7
#
_entry.id   26824f3fd53c5190b6bc5f32e3b088d7
#
_cell.length_a   1.000
_cell.length_b   1.000
_cell.length_c   1.000
_cell.angle_alpha   90.00
_cell.angle_beta   90.00
_cell.angle_gamma   90.00
#
_symmetry.space_group_name_H-M   'P 1'
#
loop_
_entity.id
_entity.type
_entity.pdbx_description
1 polymer ?
#
loop_
_entity_poly.entity_id
_entity_poly.type
_entity_poly.pdbx_seq_one_letter_code
_entity_poly.pdbx_strand_id
1 'polypeptide(L)'
;MNDDKNKKKVVVITGVTRGLGRAMAERFIALGHTVLGCGRRRELIDELRHRWPKRHDWDAVDVTNPGQVENWMGRLHKKCGAPDLLINNAGLINQNAPLWKVGPKEFSDVIDVNIKGTANVIRAFLPNMLKKHHGVIVNFSSGWGRSAEKDVAPYVATKWAIEGLTAALALDLPEGLAAVAFNPGIINTEMLQSCFGESAAHYPSAARWAEQAVPFLLKLDASDNGHALTAPE
;
A
#
# COMPACT_ATOMS: atom_id res chain seq x y z
N MET A 1 -25.78 -17.97 0.75
CA MET A 1 -24.64 -17.15 1.12
C MET A 1 -23.38 -17.55 0.33
N ASN A 2 -23.39 -17.48 -0.99
CA ASN A 2 -22.23 -17.91 -1.80
C ASN A 2 -21.99 -17.05 -3.06
N ASP A 3 -22.60 -15.86 -3.14
CA ASP A 3 -22.53 -15.00 -4.35
C ASP A 3 -21.43 -13.92 -4.33
N ASP A 4 -20.75 -13.72 -3.20
CA ASP A 4 -19.77 -12.61 -3.04
C ASP A 4 -18.34 -12.97 -3.52
N LYS A 5 -18.06 -14.26 -3.74
CA LYS A 5 -16.70 -14.72 -4.15
C LYS A 5 -16.30 -14.33 -5.59
N ASN A 6 -17.27 -13.89 -6.42
CA ASN A 6 -17.04 -13.59 -7.84
C ASN A 6 -17.19 -12.09 -8.19
N LYS A 7 -17.48 -11.24 -7.21
CA LYS A 7 -17.68 -9.81 -7.45
C LYS A 7 -16.34 -9.12 -7.75
N LYS A 8 -16.27 -8.48 -8.91
CA LYS A 8 -15.08 -7.72 -9.33
C LYS A 8 -14.93 -6.48 -8.45
N LYS A 9 -13.82 -6.39 -7.73
CA LYS A 9 -13.51 -5.27 -6.84
C LYS A 9 -12.75 -4.17 -7.60
N VAL A 10 -12.92 -2.92 -7.15
CA VAL A 10 -12.09 -1.76 -7.51
C VAL A 10 -11.01 -1.62 -6.44
N VAL A 11 -9.75 -1.74 -6.84
CA VAL A 11 -8.59 -1.72 -5.95
C VAL A 11 -7.71 -0.53 -6.27
N VAL A 12 -7.51 0.35 -5.30
CA VAL A 12 -6.54 1.45 -5.37
C VAL A 12 -5.24 1.01 -4.72
N ILE A 13 -4.11 1.19 -5.42
CA ILE A 13 -2.78 0.82 -4.91
C ILE A 13 -1.80 1.97 -5.11
N THR A 14 -1.13 2.41 -4.05
CA THR A 14 -0.01 3.34 -4.16
C THR A 14 1.32 2.61 -4.32
N GLY A 15 2.25 3.17 -5.11
CA GLY A 15 3.57 2.58 -5.32
C GLY A 15 3.58 1.36 -6.25
N VAL A 16 2.85 1.41 -7.39
CA VAL A 16 2.66 0.29 -8.34
C VAL A 16 3.80 0.09 -9.34
N THR A 17 4.83 0.92 -9.33
CA THR A 17 5.85 0.89 -10.39
C THR A 17 6.89 -0.22 -10.23
N ARG A 18 7.04 -0.78 -9.03
CA ARG A 18 8.01 -1.86 -8.71
C ARG A 18 7.59 -2.66 -7.47
N GLY A 19 8.35 -3.69 -7.14
CA GLY A 19 8.24 -4.47 -5.91
C GLY A 19 6.84 -5.03 -5.67
N LEU A 20 6.40 -5.00 -4.40
CA LEU A 20 5.12 -5.58 -3.99
C LEU A 20 3.92 -4.91 -4.68
N GLY A 21 3.94 -3.57 -4.82
CA GLY A 21 2.85 -2.84 -5.47
C GLY A 21 2.64 -3.25 -6.92
N ARG A 22 3.72 -3.48 -7.68
CA ARG A 22 3.66 -3.99 -9.06
C ARG A 22 3.11 -5.42 -9.09
N ALA A 23 3.65 -6.30 -8.25
CA ALA A 23 3.22 -7.69 -8.20
C ALA A 23 1.74 -7.84 -7.79
N MET A 24 1.29 -7.06 -6.79
CA MET A 24 -0.13 -7.01 -6.42
C MET A 24 -0.99 -6.53 -7.58
N ALA A 25 -0.62 -5.44 -8.24
CA ALA A 25 -1.37 -4.90 -9.38
C ALA A 25 -1.55 -5.96 -10.46
N GLU A 26 -0.48 -6.63 -10.88
CA GLU A 26 -0.51 -7.69 -11.88
C GLU A 26 -1.40 -8.87 -11.44
N ARG A 27 -1.32 -9.27 -10.17
CA ARG A 27 -2.13 -10.38 -9.66
C ARG A 27 -3.61 -10.02 -9.54
N PHE A 28 -3.97 -8.84 -9.06
CA PHE A 28 -5.36 -8.37 -9.05
C PHE A 28 -5.95 -8.33 -10.46
N ILE A 29 -5.19 -7.84 -11.44
CA ILE A 29 -5.59 -7.81 -12.86
C ILE A 29 -5.84 -9.23 -13.37
N ALA A 30 -4.91 -10.16 -13.11
CA ALA A 30 -5.04 -11.56 -13.52
C ALA A 30 -6.29 -12.24 -12.94
N LEU A 31 -6.72 -11.82 -11.74
CA LEU A 31 -7.95 -12.28 -11.10
C LEU A 31 -9.21 -11.52 -11.57
N GLY A 32 -9.07 -10.59 -12.54
CA GLY A 32 -10.19 -9.88 -13.16
C GLY A 32 -10.69 -8.66 -12.39
N HIS A 33 -9.97 -8.17 -11.38
CA HIS A 33 -10.29 -6.95 -10.64
C HIS A 33 -9.85 -5.70 -11.40
N THR A 34 -10.44 -4.55 -11.09
CA THR A 34 -10.01 -3.25 -11.62
C THR A 34 -8.96 -2.65 -10.71
N VAL A 35 -7.80 -2.30 -11.26
CA VAL A 35 -6.71 -1.67 -10.51
C VAL A 35 -6.55 -0.22 -10.92
N LEU A 36 -6.46 0.66 -9.93
CA LEU A 36 -6.22 2.09 -10.05
C LEU A 36 -4.92 2.38 -9.28
N GLY A 37 -3.84 2.58 -10.00
CA GLY A 37 -2.51 2.63 -9.41
C GLY A 37 -1.79 3.96 -9.59
N CYS A 38 -0.93 4.31 -8.61
CA CYS A 38 -0.05 5.46 -8.77
C CYS A 38 1.40 5.17 -8.40
N GLY A 39 2.29 6.00 -8.92
CA GLY A 39 3.70 6.03 -8.59
C GLY A 39 4.36 7.29 -9.09
N ARG A 40 5.56 7.62 -8.62
CA ARG A 40 6.23 8.89 -8.95
C ARG A 40 6.87 8.92 -10.35
N ARG A 41 7.40 7.78 -10.81
CA ARG A 41 8.18 7.69 -12.07
C ARG A 41 7.24 7.59 -13.26
N ARG A 42 7.15 8.68 -14.03
CA ARG A 42 6.25 8.81 -15.18
C ARG A 42 6.50 7.72 -16.22
N GLU A 43 7.75 7.43 -16.53
CA GLU A 43 8.13 6.43 -17.54
C GLU A 43 7.58 5.04 -17.22
N LEU A 44 7.64 4.63 -15.93
CA LEU A 44 7.11 3.35 -15.49
C LEU A 44 5.58 3.35 -15.40
N ILE A 45 4.96 4.50 -15.17
CA ILE A 45 3.51 4.65 -15.24
C ILE A 45 3.04 4.54 -16.69
N ASP A 46 3.76 5.14 -17.65
CA ASP A 46 3.43 5.05 -19.06
C ASP A 46 3.59 3.61 -19.57
N GLU A 47 4.58 2.85 -19.11
CA GLU A 47 4.69 1.40 -19.35
C GLU A 47 3.44 0.64 -18.87
N LEU A 48 2.95 0.94 -17.66
CA LEU A 48 1.73 0.33 -17.12
C LEU A 48 0.50 0.66 -17.98
N ARG A 49 0.37 1.91 -18.44
CA ARG A 49 -0.70 2.36 -19.34
C ARG A 49 -0.71 1.60 -20.65
N HIS A 50 0.46 1.39 -21.24
CA HIS A 50 0.59 0.63 -22.48
C HIS A 50 0.25 -0.86 -22.28
N ARG A 51 0.71 -1.45 -21.18
CA ARG A 51 0.51 -2.88 -20.92
C ARG A 51 -0.94 -3.21 -20.53
N TRP A 52 -1.63 -2.30 -19.80
CA TRP A 52 -3.02 -2.48 -19.37
C TRP A 52 -3.87 -1.23 -19.63
N PRO A 53 -4.23 -0.96 -20.90
CA PRO A 53 -4.87 0.30 -21.30
C PRO A 53 -6.36 0.38 -20.96
N LYS A 54 -7.01 -0.75 -20.69
CA LYS A 54 -8.48 -0.79 -20.48
C LYS A 54 -8.80 -1.18 -19.04
N ARG A 55 -9.89 -0.59 -18.49
CA ARG A 55 -10.43 -0.89 -17.15
C ARG A 55 -9.54 -0.48 -15.98
N HIS A 56 -8.25 -0.32 -16.19
CA HIS A 56 -7.30 0.11 -15.18
C HIS A 56 -6.99 1.60 -15.34
N ASP A 57 -6.37 2.18 -14.31
CA ASP A 57 -5.92 3.57 -14.38
C ASP A 57 -4.56 3.69 -13.69
N TRP A 58 -3.64 4.42 -14.33
CA TRP A 58 -2.27 4.55 -13.88
C TRP A 58 -1.86 6.01 -13.90
N ASP A 59 -1.35 6.52 -12.79
CA ASP A 59 -1.06 7.94 -12.69
C ASP A 59 0.28 8.25 -12.03
N ALA A 60 0.92 9.29 -12.57
CA ALA A 60 2.14 9.82 -11.98
C ALA A 60 1.77 10.77 -10.83
N VAL A 61 1.76 10.24 -9.61
CA VAL A 61 1.39 10.96 -8.38
C VAL A 61 2.46 10.77 -7.31
N ASP A 62 2.88 11.87 -6.71
CA ASP A 62 3.63 11.86 -5.47
C ASP A 62 2.66 11.92 -4.29
N VAL A 63 2.63 10.85 -3.47
CA VAL A 63 1.75 10.77 -2.30
C VAL A 63 2.07 11.81 -1.23
N THR A 64 3.28 12.39 -1.25
CA THR A 64 3.66 13.48 -0.34
C THR A 64 3.01 14.82 -0.70
N ASN A 65 2.44 14.94 -1.91
CA ASN A 65 1.75 16.14 -2.40
C ASN A 65 0.23 15.96 -2.30
N PRO A 66 -0.44 16.59 -1.30
CA PRO A 66 -1.88 16.43 -1.10
C PRO A 66 -2.71 16.83 -2.33
N GLY A 67 -2.34 17.91 -3.03
CA GLY A 67 -3.08 18.38 -4.21
C GLY A 67 -3.01 17.39 -5.38
N GLN A 68 -1.86 16.71 -5.60
CA GLN A 68 -1.78 15.64 -6.60
C GLN A 68 -2.68 14.46 -6.23
N VAL A 69 -2.69 14.07 -4.95
CA VAL A 69 -3.52 12.96 -4.45
C VAL A 69 -5.01 13.28 -4.59
N GLU A 70 -5.45 14.49 -4.22
CA GLU A 70 -6.83 14.94 -4.36
C GLU A 70 -7.28 14.98 -5.82
N ASN A 71 -6.46 15.53 -6.72
CA ASN A 71 -6.74 15.55 -8.15
C ASN A 71 -6.85 14.14 -8.73
N TRP A 72 -5.96 13.24 -8.34
CA TRP A 72 -5.99 11.83 -8.74
C TRP A 72 -7.29 11.17 -8.27
N MET A 73 -7.61 11.26 -6.97
CA MET A 73 -8.86 10.72 -6.41
C MET A 73 -10.09 11.28 -7.14
N GLY A 74 -10.15 12.59 -7.38
CA GLY A 74 -11.28 13.23 -8.04
C GLY A 74 -11.55 12.68 -9.44
N ARG A 75 -10.50 12.36 -10.21
CA ARG A 75 -10.63 11.70 -11.52
C ARG A 75 -11.10 10.25 -11.38
N LEU A 76 -10.50 9.50 -10.46
CA LEU A 76 -10.86 8.10 -10.25
C LEU A 76 -12.31 7.94 -9.76
N HIS A 77 -12.74 8.82 -8.85
CA HIS A 77 -14.12 8.78 -8.32
C HIS A 77 -15.17 8.96 -9.43
N LYS A 78 -14.93 9.88 -10.35
CA LYS A 78 -15.81 10.09 -11.51
C LYS A 78 -15.87 8.87 -12.44
N LYS A 79 -14.76 8.11 -12.53
CA LYS A 79 -14.64 6.96 -13.44
C LYS A 79 -15.13 5.65 -12.84
N CYS A 80 -14.84 5.40 -11.57
CA CYS A 80 -15.03 4.09 -10.94
C CYS A 80 -15.77 4.14 -9.59
N GLY A 81 -16.08 5.32 -9.06
CA GLY A 81 -16.63 5.48 -7.71
C GLY A 81 -15.59 5.25 -6.62
N ALA A 82 -16.07 4.98 -5.41
CA ALA A 82 -15.19 4.68 -4.27
C ALA A 82 -14.62 3.25 -4.37
N PRO A 83 -13.34 3.04 -3.99
CA PRO A 83 -12.73 1.71 -4.03
C PRO A 83 -13.38 0.74 -3.02
N ASP A 84 -13.25 -0.55 -3.31
CA ASP A 84 -13.52 -1.63 -2.37
C ASP A 84 -12.30 -1.91 -1.48
N LEU A 85 -11.11 -1.68 -2.02
CA LEU A 85 -9.84 -1.90 -1.35
C LEU A 85 -8.89 -0.74 -1.64
N LEU A 86 -8.44 -0.05 -0.60
CA LEU A 86 -7.45 1.03 -0.66
C LEU A 86 -6.14 0.54 -0.04
N ILE A 87 -5.11 0.33 -0.86
CA ILE A 87 -3.82 -0.23 -0.44
C ILE A 87 -2.76 0.86 -0.43
N ASN A 88 -2.38 1.30 0.76
CA ASN A 88 -1.27 2.21 1.01
C ASN A 88 0.03 1.40 1.10
N ASN A 89 0.66 1.16 -0.06
CA ASN A 89 1.89 0.38 -0.19
C ASN A 89 3.12 1.26 -0.51
N ALA A 90 2.95 2.47 -1.04
CA ALA A 90 4.07 3.38 -1.29
C ALA A 90 4.91 3.58 -0.03
N GLY A 91 6.22 3.36 -0.13
CA GLY A 91 7.12 3.49 1.00
C GLY A 91 8.58 3.63 0.58
N LEU A 92 9.37 4.21 1.48
CA LEU A 92 10.82 4.33 1.39
C LEU A 92 11.45 3.71 2.64
N ILE A 93 12.70 3.25 2.48
CA ILE A 93 13.61 2.91 3.58
C ILE A 93 14.87 3.75 3.44
N ASN A 94 15.50 4.10 4.54
CA ASN A 94 16.78 4.78 4.55
C ASN A 94 17.92 3.81 4.16
N GLN A 95 19.05 4.35 3.74
CA GLN A 95 20.29 3.56 3.63
C GLN A 95 20.71 3.10 5.03
N ASN A 96 21.23 1.87 5.12
CA ASN A 96 21.64 1.30 6.40
C ASN A 96 22.72 2.18 7.06
N ALA A 97 22.36 2.83 8.15
CA ALA A 97 23.25 3.65 8.96
C ALA A 97 22.69 3.82 10.39
N PRO A 98 23.55 3.92 11.41
CA PRO A 98 23.13 4.33 12.73
C PRO A 98 22.42 5.69 12.67
N LEU A 99 21.39 5.89 13.50
CA LEU A 99 20.53 7.08 13.45
C LEU A 99 21.30 8.41 13.38
N TRP A 100 22.39 8.53 14.14
CA TRP A 100 23.22 9.77 14.19
C TRP A 100 24.02 10.03 12.91
N LYS A 101 24.02 9.10 11.94
CA LYS A 101 24.65 9.25 10.61
C LYS A 101 23.63 9.43 9.49
N VAL A 102 22.34 9.21 9.76
CA VAL A 102 21.28 9.45 8.78
C VAL A 102 21.09 10.95 8.56
N GLY A 103 21.20 11.39 7.32
CA GLY A 103 21.03 12.80 6.98
C GLY A 103 19.60 13.31 7.25
N PRO A 104 19.42 14.59 7.67
CA PRO A 104 18.09 15.14 7.96
C PRO A 104 17.11 15.03 6.79
N LYS A 105 17.60 15.23 5.56
CA LYS A 105 16.77 15.11 4.36
C LYS A 105 16.26 13.67 4.15
N GLU A 106 17.13 12.69 4.27
CA GLU A 106 16.77 11.29 4.12
C GLU A 106 15.75 10.86 5.18
N PHE A 107 15.97 11.28 6.44
CA PHE A 107 15.02 11.07 7.52
C PHE A 107 13.64 11.65 7.15
N SER A 108 13.60 12.93 6.72
CA SER A 108 12.37 13.60 6.33
C SER A 108 11.69 12.91 5.16
N ASP A 109 12.42 12.50 4.13
CA ASP A 109 11.86 11.81 2.95
C ASP A 109 11.15 10.50 3.35
N VAL A 110 11.72 9.73 4.29
CA VAL A 110 11.10 8.49 4.80
C VAL A 110 9.80 8.80 5.57
N ILE A 111 9.81 9.81 6.45
CA ILE A 111 8.62 10.25 7.19
C ILE A 111 7.54 10.77 6.23
N ASP A 112 7.92 11.61 5.27
CA ASP A 112 7.00 12.24 4.34
C ASP A 112 6.27 11.21 3.47
N VAL A 113 6.99 10.23 2.94
CA VAL A 113 6.37 9.18 2.12
C VAL A 113 5.56 8.20 2.96
N ASN A 114 6.16 7.64 4.02
CA ASN A 114 5.55 6.51 4.72
C ASN A 114 4.40 6.93 5.62
N ILE A 115 4.46 8.10 6.26
CA ILE A 115 3.43 8.57 7.20
C ILE A 115 2.53 9.61 6.53
N LYS A 116 3.10 10.75 6.10
CA LYS A 116 2.29 11.84 5.54
C LYS A 116 1.63 11.43 4.23
N GLY A 117 2.36 10.67 3.37
CA GLY A 117 1.82 10.13 2.12
C GLY A 117 0.62 9.22 2.36
N THR A 118 0.72 8.28 3.31
CA THR A 118 -0.39 7.41 3.72
C THR A 118 -1.58 8.23 4.21
N ALA A 119 -1.35 9.21 5.09
CA ALA A 119 -2.41 10.08 5.62
C ALA A 119 -3.06 10.93 4.52
N ASN A 120 -2.31 11.44 3.54
CA ASN A 120 -2.85 12.18 2.40
C ASN A 120 -3.80 11.32 1.56
N VAL A 121 -3.40 10.07 1.28
CA VAL A 121 -4.23 9.12 0.52
C VAL A 121 -5.51 8.78 1.29
N ILE A 122 -5.41 8.47 2.58
CA ILE A 122 -6.58 8.19 3.42
C ILE A 122 -7.54 9.39 3.41
N ARG A 123 -7.05 10.61 3.66
CA ARG A 123 -7.89 11.83 3.66
C ARG A 123 -8.61 12.06 2.34
N ALA A 124 -7.97 11.77 1.22
CA ALA A 124 -8.58 11.95 -0.09
C ALA A 124 -9.66 10.91 -0.39
N PHE A 125 -9.39 9.63 -0.13
CA PHE A 125 -10.27 8.54 -0.55
C PHE A 125 -11.36 8.19 0.47
N LEU A 126 -11.08 8.27 1.78
CA LEU A 126 -11.99 7.85 2.83
C LEU A 126 -13.37 8.55 2.78
N PRO A 127 -13.51 9.86 2.50
CA PRO A 127 -14.82 10.49 2.45
C PRO A 127 -15.80 9.84 1.46
N ASN A 128 -15.29 9.31 0.35
CA ASN A 128 -16.11 8.59 -0.63
C ASN A 128 -16.39 7.14 -0.21
N MET A 129 -15.45 6.49 0.49
CA MET A 129 -15.66 5.17 1.08
C MET A 129 -16.72 5.23 2.19
N LEU A 130 -16.71 6.29 3.03
CA LEU A 130 -17.74 6.54 4.05
C LEU A 130 -19.14 6.65 3.43
N LYS A 131 -19.29 7.40 2.31
CA LYS A 131 -20.58 7.51 1.58
C LYS A 131 -21.03 6.18 0.99
N LYS A 132 -20.09 5.31 0.62
CA LYS A 132 -20.39 3.96 0.10
C LYS A 132 -20.75 2.97 1.22
N HIS A 133 -20.42 3.27 2.48
CA HIS A 133 -20.57 2.40 3.66
C HIS A 133 -19.92 1.02 3.48
N HIS A 134 -18.86 0.92 2.69
CA HIS A 134 -18.17 -0.33 2.43
C HIS A 134 -16.75 -0.10 1.91
N GLY A 135 -15.82 -0.92 2.39
CA GLY A 135 -14.45 -0.99 1.89
C GLY A 135 -13.42 -1.20 2.99
N VAL A 136 -12.23 -1.63 2.57
CA VAL A 136 -11.11 -1.89 3.48
C VAL A 136 -9.91 -1.02 3.10
N ILE A 137 -9.32 -0.39 4.10
CA ILE A 137 -8.06 0.36 4.00
C ILE A 137 -6.95 -0.54 4.52
N VAL A 138 -5.98 -0.86 3.68
CA VAL A 138 -4.82 -1.67 4.01
C VAL A 138 -3.58 -0.79 4.04
N ASN A 139 -3.04 -0.54 5.23
CA ASN A 139 -1.82 0.22 5.42
C ASN A 139 -0.63 -0.73 5.55
N PHE A 140 0.31 -0.69 4.61
CA PHE A 140 1.47 -1.58 4.62
C PHE A 140 2.41 -1.21 5.76
N SER A 141 2.45 -2.06 6.76
CA SER A 141 3.38 -2.06 7.88
C SER A 141 4.62 -2.91 7.55
N SER A 142 5.20 -3.53 8.55
CA SER A 142 6.36 -4.40 8.46
C SER A 142 6.46 -5.23 9.76
N GLY A 143 7.25 -6.30 9.78
CA GLY A 143 7.72 -6.89 11.04
C GLY A 143 8.39 -5.85 11.94
N TRP A 144 9.07 -4.86 11.34
CA TRP A 144 9.69 -3.73 12.06
C TRP A 144 8.71 -2.63 12.48
N GLY A 145 7.42 -2.77 12.26
CA GLY A 145 6.37 -2.00 12.91
C GLY A 145 5.97 -2.59 14.28
N ARG A 146 6.47 -3.80 14.60
CA ARG A 146 6.19 -4.55 15.85
C ARG A 146 7.47 -4.99 16.57
N SER A 147 8.63 -4.72 15.99
CA SER A 147 9.97 -4.95 16.52
C SER A 147 10.90 -3.83 16.05
N ALA A 148 12.16 -3.86 16.50
CA ALA A 148 13.17 -2.89 16.07
C ALA A 148 14.34 -3.61 15.39
N GLU A 149 15.06 -2.88 14.53
CA GLU A 149 16.29 -3.33 13.88
C GLU A 149 17.29 -2.17 13.84
N LYS A 150 18.57 -2.49 13.91
CA LYS A 150 19.65 -1.49 13.78
C LYS A 150 19.72 -0.91 12.37
N ASP A 151 20.33 0.25 12.26
CA ASP A 151 20.67 0.93 11.00
C ASP A 151 19.48 1.38 10.12
N VAL A 152 18.24 1.14 10.54
CA VAL A 152 17.01 1.51 9.83
C VAL A 152 16.02 2.26 10.71
N ALA A 153 16.50 3.03 11.68
CA ALA A 153 15.67 3.71 12.67
C ALA A 153 14.58 4.62 12.08
N PRO A 154 14.80 5.44 11.02
CA PRO A 154 13.73 6.21 10.38
C PRO A 154 12.60 5.34 9.85
N TYR A 155 12.94 4.24 9.18
CA TYR A 155 11.95 3.29 8.66
C TYR A 155 11.17 2.60 9.77
N VAL A 156 11.86 2.07 10.78
CA VAL A 156 11.24 1.47 11.98
C VAL A 156 10.24 2.43 12.60
N ALA A 157 10.64 3.69 12.86
CA ALA A 157 9.77 4.71 13.43
C ALA A 157 8.49 4.91 12.59
N THR A 158 8.62 4.92 11.24
CA THR A 158 7.44 5.05 10.37
C THR A 158 6.53 3.84 10.43
N LYS A 159 7.08 2.62 10.56
CA LYS A 159 6.24 1.41 10.60
C LYS A 159 5.51 1.26 11.94
N TRP A 160 6.12 1.66 13.06
CA TRP A 160 5.41 1.82 14.34
C TRP A 160 4.32 2.89 14.25
N ALA A 161 4.61 4.02 13.59
CA ALA A 161 3.59 5.06 13.37
C ALA A 161 2.40 4.56 12.53
N ILE A 162 2.64 3.73 11.52
CA ILE A 162 1.58 3.12 10.69
C ILE A 162 0.70 2.16 11.51
N GLU A 163 1.27 1.35 12.39
CA GLU A 163 0.48 0.51 13.31
C GLU A 163 -0.45 1.37 14.18
N GLY A 164 0.10 2.41 14.84
CA GLY A 164 -0.68 3.30 15.69
C GLY A 164 -1.72 4.13 14.92
N LEU A 165 -1.35 4.68 13.76
CA LEU A 165 -2.26 5.43 12.90
C LEU A 165 -3.43 4.56 12.44
N THR A 166 -3.15 3.30 12.08
CA THR A 166 -4.19 2.37 11.62
C THR A 166 -5.13 1.98 12.74
N ALA A 167 -4.60 1.70 13.93
CA ALA A 167 -5.39 1.39 15.11
C ALA A 167 -6.32 2.55 15.51
N ALA A 168 -5.80 3.80 15.51
CA ALA A 168 -6.61 4.99 15.77
C ALA A 168 -7.69 5.20 14.70
N LEU A 169 -7.32 5.09 13.42
CA LEU A 169 -8.28 5.20 12.32
C LEU A 169 -9.42 4.18 12.45
N ALA A 170 -9.11 2.94 12.84
CA ALA A 170 -10.10 1.90 13.00
C ALA A 170 -11.18 2.24 14.05
N LEU A 171 -10.81 2.98 15.09
CA LEU A 171 -11.76 3.45 16.13
C LEU A 171 -12.71 4.54 15.60
N ASP A 172 -12.27 5.29 14.58
CA ASP A 172 -13.06 6.38 13.96
C ASP A 172 -13.99 5.87 12.84
N LEU A 173 -13.78 4.64 12.34
CA LEU A 173 -14.57 4.11 11.22
C LEU A 173 -15.95 3.60 11.68
N PRO A 174 -17.03 3.93 10.93
CA PRO A 174 -18.34 3.33 11.16
C PRO A 174 -18.39 1.88 10.66
N GLU A 175 -19.43 1.17 11.04
CA GLU A 175 -19.72 -0.18 10.53
C GLU A 175 -19.69 -0.24 9.00
N GLY A 176 -19.23 -1.37 8.45
CA GLY A 176 -19.11 -1.60 7.02
C GLY A 176 -17.73 -1.22 6.43
N LEU A 177 -16.89 -0.51 7.18
CA LEU A 177 -15.50 -0.21 6.79
C LEU A 177 -14.50 -0.87 7.74
N ALA A 178 -13.29 -1.06 7.23
CA ALA A 178 -12.17 -1.52 8.04
C ALA A 178 -10.88 -0.79 7.69
N ALA A 179 -9.99 -0.65 8.66
CA ALA A 179 -8.59 -0.30 8.49
C ALA A 179 -7.72 -1.36 9.14
N VAL A 180 -6.75 -1.90 8.39
CA VAL A 180 -5.83 -2.94 8.85
C VAL A 180 -4.38 -2.53 8.62
N ALA A 181 -3.52 -2.81 9.60
CA ALA A 181 -2.07 -2.73 9.44
C ALA A 181 -1.55 -4.07 8.92
N PHE A 182 -0.94 -4.07 7.73
CA PHE A 182 -0.57 -5.30 7.05
C PHE A 182 0.95 -5.45 6.96
N ASN A 183 1.49 -6.46 7.63
CA ASN A 183 2.88 -6.86 7.50
C ASN A 183 3.02 -7.83 6.31
N PRO A 184 3.75 -7.45 5.23
CA PRO A 184 3.92 -8.34 4.08
C PRO A 184 4.88 -9.52 4.32
N GLY A 185 5.64 -9.53 5.42
CA GLY A 185 6.76 -10.44 5.62
C GLY A 185 8.05 -9.94 4.98
N ILE A 186 9.01 -10.84 4.77
CA ILE A 186 10.31 -10.53 4.15
C ILE A 186 10.30 -11.06 2.71
N ILE A 187 10.36 -10.14 1.74
CA ILE A 187 10.20 -10.47 0.32
C ILE A 187 11.34 -9.85 -0.48
N ASN A 188 11.92 -10.62 -1.40
CA ASN A 188 12.98 -10.18 -2.30
C ASN A 188 12.47 -9.07 -3.23
N THR A 189 12.75 -7.83 -2.86
CA THR A 189 12.45 -6.61 -3.58
C THR A 189 13.70 -5.73 -3.61
N GLU A 190 13.74 -4.72 -4.49
CA GLU A 190 14.83 -3.74 -4.49
C GLU A 190 15.03 -3.08 -3.10
N MET A 191 13.93 -2.86 -2.36
CA MET A 191 13.98 -2.34 -0.99
C MET A 191 14.70 -3.31 -0.04
N LEU A 192 14.41 -4.61 -0.11
CA LEU A 192 15.10 -5.61 0.71
C LEU A 192 16.58 -5.72 0.30
N GLN A 193 16.86 -5.72 -0.99
CA GLN A 193 18.23 -5.79 -1.51
C GLN A 193 19.08 -4.61 -1.05
N SER A 194 18.50 -3.41 -0.91
CA SER A 194 19.22 -2.24 -0.40
C SER A 194 19.66 -2.39 1.08
N CYS A 195 18.98 -3.23 1.86
CA CYS A 195 19.28 -3.47 3.28
C CYS A 195 20.08 -4.75 3.52
N PHE A 196 19.80 -5.80 2.77
CA PHE A 196 20.33 -7.16 3.00
C PHE A 196 21.32 -7.62 1.91
N GLY A 197 21.53 -6.80 0.86
CA GLY A 197 22.41 -7.17 -0.25
C GLY A 197 22.00 -8.51 -0.89
N GLU A 198 22.99 -9.37 -1.13
CA GLU A 198 22.79 -10.69 -1.75
C GLU A 198 21.91 -11.64 -0.93
N SER A 199 21.86 -11.48 0.39
CA SER A 199 21.01 -12.32 1.26
C SER A 199 19.52 -12.16 0.96
N ALA A 200 19.09 -11.08 0.30
CA ALA A 200 17.73 -10.90 -0.14
C ALA A 200 17.25 -12.02 -1.10
N ALA A 201 18.16 -12.66 -1.82
CA ALA A 201 17.85 -13.74 -2.77
C ALA A 201 17.28 -14.99 -2.09
N HIS A 202 17.48 -15.20 -0.79
CA HIS A 202 16.93 -16.32 -0.04
C HIS A 202 15.42 -16.19 0.23
N TYR A 203 14.84 -15.03 0.02
CA TYR A 203 13.43 -14.76 0.27
C TYR A 203 12.59 -14.88 -1.01
N PRO A 204 11.27 -15.16 -0.90
CA PRO A 204 10.41 -15.32 -2.06
C PRO A 204 10.37 -14.05 -2.91
N SER A 205 10.22 -14.22 -4.21
CA SER A 205 10.01 -13.09 -5.12
C SER A 205 8.67 -12.41 -4.85
N ALA A 206 8.55 -11.12 -5.21
CA ALA A 206 7.30 -10.37 -5.09
C ALA A 206 6.14 -11.02 -5.87
N ALA A 207 6.42 -11.65 -7.03
CA ALA A 207 5.41 -12.36 -7.82
C ALA A 207 4.87 -13.58 -7.07
N ARG A 208 5.75 -14.44 -6.52
CA ARG A 208 5.34 -15.61 -5.73
C ARG A 208 4.56 -15.20 -4.48
N TRP A 209 5.02 -14.17 -3.77
CA TRP A 209 4.31 -13.63 -2.63
C TRP A 209 2.89 -13.15 -3.00
N ALA A 210 2.73 -12.45 -4.12
CA ALA A 210 1.43 -11.93 -4.54
C ALA A 210 0.41 -13.04 -4.86
N GLU A 211 0.86 -14.25 -5.21
CA GLU A 211 -0.03 -15.40 -5.44
C GLU A 211 -0.83 -15.79 -4.19
N GLN A 212 -0.26 -15.60 -3.00
CA GLN A 212 -0.92 -15.90 -1.72
C GLN A 212 -1.49 -14.63 -1.06
N ALA A 213 -0.75 -13.54 -1.07
CA ALA A 213 -1.15 -12.31 -0.41
C ALA A 213 -2.38 -11.66 -1.06
N VAL A 214 -2.50 -11.66 -2.40
CA VAL A 214 -3.64 -11.04 -3.08
C VAL A 214 -4.98 -11.76 -2.80
N PRO A 215 -5.08 -13.10 -2.88
CA PRO A 215 -6.28 -13.81 -2.44
C PRO A 215 -6.63 -13.59 -0.96
N PHE A 216 -5.63 -13.40 -0.08
CA PHE A 216 -5.85 -13.05 1.31
C PHE A 216 -6.45 -11.64 1.43
N LEU A 217 -5.84 -10.64 0.78
CA LEU A 217 -6.33 -9.26 0.78
C LEU A 217 -7.76 -9.15 0.21
N LEU A 218 -8.13 -9.98 -0.75
CA LEU A 218 -9.47 -10.01 -1.33
C LEU A 218 -10.54 -10.54 -0.36
N LYS A 219 -10.16 -11.27 0.68
CA LYS A 219 -11.08 -11.80 1.70
C LYS A 219 -11.34 -10.82 2.85
N LEU A 220 -10.54 -9.77 2.96
CA LEU A 220 -10.70 -8.78 4.02
C LEU A 220 -12.05 -8.08 3.91
N ASP A 221 -12.67 -7.87 5.06
CA ASP A 221 -13.96 -7.21 5.21
C ASP A 221 -14.04 -6.38 6.50
N ALA A 222 -15.23 -5.91 6.85
CA ALA A 222 -15.43 -5.07 8.03
C ALA A 222 -15.09 -5.75 9.36
N SER A 223 -15.09 -7.09 9.43
CA SER A 223 -14.74 -7.83 10.65
C SER A 223 -13.25 -7.77 10.98
N ASP A 224 -12.41 -7.40 9.99
CA ASP A 224 -10.96 -7.24 10.18
C ASP A 224 -10.57 -5.88 10.75
N ASN A 225 -11.55 -4.98 11.03
CA ASN A 225 -11.26 -3.61 11.46
C ASN A 225 -10.38 -3.57 12.71
N GLY A 226 -9.29 -2.81 12.65
CA GLY A 226 -8.32 -2.63 13.73
C GLY A 226 -7.30 -3.76 13.87
N HIS A 227 -7.38 -4.81 13.07
CA HIS A 227 -6.45 -5.94 13.15
C HIS A 227 -5.07 -5.61 12.55
N ALA A 228 -4.04 -6.09 13.25
CA ALA A 228 -2.65 -6.08 12.80
C ALA A 228 -2.33 -7.43 12.15
N LEU A 229 -2.48 -7.50 10.83
CA LEU A 229 -2.40 -8.73 10.05
C LEU A 229 -0.99 -8.99 9.50
N THR A 230 -0.70 -10.25 9.17
CA THR A 230 0.52 -10.65 8.46
C THR A 230 0.14 -11.47 7.22
N ALA A 231 0.89 -11.30 6.13
CA ALA A 231 0.68 -12.08 4.91
C ALA A 231 0.82 -13.58 5.20
N PRO A 232 0.03 -14.43 4.54
CA PRO A 232 0.24 -15.89 4.58
C PRO A 232 1.59 -16.24 3.95
N GLU A 233 2.23 -17.30 4.48
CA GLU A 233 3.49 -17.85 3.98
C GLU A 233 3.31 -18.68 2.71
#